data_238b86a224ba77d355219d323ad539d1
#
_entry.id   238b86a224ba77d355219d323ad539d1
#
_cell.length_a   1.000
_cell.length_b   1.000
_cell.length_c   1.000
_cell.angle_alpha   90.00
_cell.angle_beta   90.00
_cell.angle_gamma   90.00
#
_symmetry.space_group_name_H-M   'P 1'
#
loop_
_entity.id
_entity.type
_entity.pdbx_description
1 polymer ?
#
loop_
_entity_poly.entity_id
_entity_poly.type
_entity_poly.pdbx_seq_one_letter_code
_entity_poly.pdbx_strand_id
1 'polypeptide(L)'
;LHQYANDFVGKAINIDDSLEMLMTLKKTAIEYAKIDIGRLTHDWTRTESSPEEFIINHLSTFFKAVKQQPRDVVLFGFGRIGRLLARELVAQEGSGKQLRLRAVAVRRIDAASLHKRASLLKIDSVHGDFPGTVKVDEENMALIINGRPVYFIPTPDPTQADYTAYGIENALLIDNSGAFRDDVALAKHLEGKGVDRVLLTAPGKGIKNIVHGVNQNDIDTKKDKIVSAASCTTNAISPVLKVMNDTFGIDRGHLETIHAYTNDQNLVDNMHSKYRRGRAAAMNMVITETGAGKAVDKCIPGLGQKLTSSAIRVPVPNGSLAILNLQLEQPTTLEELNAKMKDAALNGALVEQIHYNMSNELVSSDIVGNPCPSIFDVHATQITPDGRSVVLYVWYDNEYGYSRQVIRLAKHYAGVRRPSYY
;
A
#
# COMPACT_ATOMS: atom_id res chain seq x y z
N LEU A 1 -3.57 -17.40 18.49
CA LEU A 1 -2.67 -16.24 18.37
C LEU A 1 -1.49 -16.36 19.35
N HIS A 2 -1.75 -16.62 20.66
CA HIS A 2 -0.67 -16.74 21.67
C HIS A 2 0.29 -17.88 21.35
N GLN A 3 -0.21 -19.05 20.96
CA GLN A 3 0.61 -20.16 20.51
C GLN A 3 1.42 -19.78 19.27
N TYR A 4 0.81 -19.09 18.31
CA TYR A 4 1.49 -18.59 17.12
C TYR A 4 2.63 -17.62 17.45
N ALA A 5 2.40 -16.72 18.42
CA ALA A 5 3.44 -15.80 18.89
C ALA A 5 4.66 -16.54 19.47
N ASN A 6 4.43 -17.62 20.22
CA ASN A 6 5.49 -18.47 20.74
C ASN A 6 6.20 -19.25 19.63
N ASP A 7 5.46 -19.97 18.80
CA ASP A 7 6.02 -20.96 17.87
C ASP A 7 6.72 -20.30 16.68
N PHE A 8 6.20 -19.17 16.17
CA PHE A 8 6.73 -18.53 14.96
C PHE A 8 7.52 -17.26 15.23
N VAL A 9 7.20 -16.52 16.29
CA VAL A 9 7.88 -15.27 16.62
C VAL A 9 8.91 -15.46 17.75
N GLY A 10 8.80 -16.57 18.51
CA GLY A 10 9.62 -16.84 19.70
C GLY A 10 9.28 -15.91 20.88
N LYS A 11 8.05 -15.38 20.92
CA LYS A 11 7.55 -14.51 21.99
C LYS A 11 6.40 -15.18 22.70
N ALA A 12 6.69 -15.84 23.82
CA ALA A 12 5.65 -16.38 24.66
C ALA A 12 4.81 -15.24 25.28
N ILE A 13 3.51 -15.34 25.16
CA ILE A 13 2.54 -14.39 25.71
C ILE A 13 1.44 -15.18 26.41
N ASN A 14 1.23 -14.90 27.69
CA ASN A 14 0.12 -15.48 28.43
C ASN A 14 -1.19 -14.73 28.11
N ILE A 15 -2.30 -15.46 28.06
CA ILE A 15 -3.63 -14.88 27.78
C ILE A 15 -4.10 -14.00 28.95
N ASP A 16 -3.81 -14.40 30.19
CA ASP A 16 -4.19 -13.66 31.39
C ASP A 16 -3.45 -12.31 31.45
N ASP A 17 -2.15 -12.29 31.13
CA ASP A 17 -1.36 -11.06 31.03
C ASP A 17 -1.90 -10.13 29.93
N SER A 18 -2.33 -10.71 28.79
CA SER A 18 -2.92 -9.93 27.69
C SER A 18 -4.27 -9.34 28.09
N LEU A 19 -5.05 -10.07 28.88
CA LEU A 19 -6.33 -9.61 29.40
C LEU A 19 -6.12 -8.48 30.44
N GLU A 20 -5.19 -8.65 31.36
CA GLU A 20 -4.82 -7.63 32.35
C GLU A 20 -4.37 -6.33 31.66
N MET A 21 -3.46 -6.43 30.68
CA MET A 21 -3.00 -5.29 29.91
C MET A 21 -4.15 -4.61 29.15
N LEU A 22 -5.06 -5.37 28.53
CA LEU A 22 -6.21 -4.83 27.83
C LEU A 22 -7.19 -4.13 28.78
N MET A 23 -7.45 -4.69 29.96
CA MET A 23 -8.32 -4.10 30.98
C MET A 23 -7.72 -2.82 31.54
N THR A 24 -6.41 -2.76 31.69
CA THR A 24 -5.68 -1.56 32.12
C THR A 24 -5.73 -0.48 31.05
N LEU A 25 -5.46 -0.82 29.77
CA LEU A 25 -5.63 0.12 28.65
C LEU A 25 -7.03 0.72 28.58
N LYS A 26 -8.07 -0.10 28.83
CA LYS A 26 -9.46 0.36 28.82
C LYS A 26 -9.76 1.44 29.87
N LYS A 27 -9.00 1.48 30.96
CA LYS A 27 -9.12 2.52 32.01
C LYS A 27 -8.33 3.80 31.67
N THR A 28 -7.49 3.77 30.63
CA THR A 28 -6.69 4.94 30.24
C THR A 28 -7.48 5.88 29.33
N ALA A 29 -6.98 7.10 29.20
CA ALA A 29 -7.52 8.12 28.29
C ALA A 29 -6.98 8.00 26.85
N ILE A 30 -6.43 6.87 26.44
CA ILE A 30 -5.95 6.64 25.07
C ILE A 30 -7.13 6.28 24.17
N GLU A 31 -7.67 7.26 23.47
CA GLU A 31 -8.84 7.07 22.59
C GLU A 31 -8.50 6.94 21.11
N TYR A 32 -7.34 7.43 20.69
CA TYR A 32 -6.99 7.56 19.27
C TYR A 32 -5.62 6.97 18.96
N ALA A 33 -5.52 5.66 19.04
CA ALA A 33 -4.30 4.91 18.77
C ALA A 33 -4.58 3.57 18.09
N LYS A 34 -3.53 2.97 17.53
CA LYS A 34 -3.49 1.57 17.09
C LYS A 34 -2.41 0.88 17.93
N ILE A 35 -2.80 -0.08 18.74
CA ILE A 35 -1.91 -0.77 19.68
C ILE A 35 -1.93 -2.25 19.38
N ASP A 36 -0.75 -2.84 19.13
CA ASP A 36 -0.55 -4.27 19.13
C ASP A 36 -0.52 -4.74 20.59
N ILE A 37 -1.62 -5.36 21.04
CA ILE A 37 -1.76 -5.80 22.43
C ILE A 37 -0.78 -6.93 22.76
N GLY A 38 -0.48 -7.81 21.79
CA GLY A 38 0.47 -8.89 22.01
C GLY A 38 1.88 -8.35 22.22
N ARG A 39 2.30 -7.39 21.40
CA ARG A 39 3.58 -6.70 21.56
C ARG A 39 3.65 -5.97 22.90
N LEU A 40 2.65 -5.18 23.23
CA LEU A 40 2.62 -4.41 24.46
C LEU A 40 2.70 -5.32 25.69
N THR A 41 1.96 -6.43 25.68
CA THR A 41 2.01 -7.43 26.76
C THR A 41 3.38 -8.06 26.87
N HIS A 42 3.96 -8.51 25.74
CA HIS A 42 5.28 -9.10 25.73
C HIS A 42 6.36 -8.14 26.25
N ASP A 43 6.29 -6.88 25.87
CA ASP A 43 7.27 -5.87 26.28
C ASP A 43 7.09 -5.55 27.79
N TRP A 44 5.84 -5.50 28.28
CA TRP A 44 5.53 -5.30 29.69
C TRP A 44 6.01 -6.45 30.58
N THR A 45 5.73 -7.71 30.22
CA THR A 45 6.09 -8.89 31.06
C THR A 45 7.59 -9.07 31.22
N ARG A 46 8.41 -8.28 30.57
CA ARG A 46 9.87 -8.24 30.70
C ARG A 46 10.38 -7.14 31.61
N THR A 47 9.45 -6.41 32.25
CA THR A 47 9.75 -5.36 33.21
C THR A 47 9.22 -5.74 34.59
N GLU A 48 9.70 -5.04 35.61
CA GLU A 48 9.20 -5.19 36.99
C GLU A 48 8.08 -4.18 37.32
N SER A 49 7.67 -3.34 36.34
CA SER A 49 6.67 -2.30 36.51
C SER A 49 5.23 -2.88 36.48
N SER A 50 4.30 -2.19 37.14
CA SER A 50 2.88 -2.49 36.97
C SER A 50 2.40 -2.19 35.55
N PRO A 51 1.29 -2.80 35.07
CA PRO A 51 0.76 -2.49 33.73
C PRO A 51 0.45 -0.99 33.56
N GLU A 52 -0.05 -0.33 34.59
CA GLU A 52 -0.35 1.09 34.58
C GLU A 52 0.90 1.95 34.39
N GLU A 53 1.95 1.67 35.15
CA GLU A 53 3.24 2.38 35.02
C GLU A 53 3.88 2.15 33.67
N PHE A 54 3.82 0.91 33.16
CA PHE A 54 4.33 0.56 31.84
C PHE A 54 3.62 1.34 30.73
N ILE A 55 2.28 1.40 30.77
CA ILE A 55 1.47 2.17 29.81
C ILE A 55 1.84 3.66 29.86
N ILE A 56 1.93 4.25 31.07
CA ILE A 56 2.25 5.67 31.21
C ILE A 56 3.62 5.97 30.61
N ASN A 57 4.62 5.14 30.87
CA ASN A 57 5.99 5.36 30.42
C ASN A 57 6.16 5.14 28.91
N HIS A 58 5.56 4.08 28.36
CA HIS A 58 5.77 3.67 26.98
C HIS A 58 4.77 4.29 25.99
N LEU A 59 3.58 4.65 26.45
CA LEU A 59 2.54 5.25 25.64
C LEU A 59 2.28 6.73 25.94
N SER A 60 3.24 7.43 26.58
CA SER A 60 3.10 8.84 26.97
C SER A 60 2.72 9.77 25.82
N THR A 61 3.21 9.51 24.61
CA THR A 61 2.89 10.30 23.42
C THR A 61 1.47 10.04 22.91
N PHE A 62 0.89 8.88 23.22
CA PHE A 62 -0.46 8.49 22.80
C PHE A 62 -1.56 9.20 23.57
N PHE A 63 -1.31 9.57 24.83
CA PHE A 63 -2.24 10.37 25.63
C PHE A 63 -2.47 11.77 25.06
N LYS A 64 -1.52 12.27 24.25
CA LYS A 64 -1.59 13.56 23.58
C LYS A 64 -2.23 13.49 22.19
N ALA A 65 -2.53 12.29 21.72
CA ALA A 65 -3.10 12.09 20.41
C ALA A 65 -4.57 12.56 20.38
N VAL A 66 -4.83 13.61 19.64
CA VAL A 66 -6.17 14.17 19.47
C VAL A 66 -6.83 13.50 18.28
N LYS A 67 -8.09 13.09 18.45
CA LYS A 67 -8.92 12.57 17.37
C LYS A 67 -9.08 13.62 16.28
N GLN A 68 -8.47 13.36 15.13
CA GLN A 68 -8.54 14.23 13.97
C GLN A 68 -9.89 14.10 13.26
N GLN A 69 -10.37 15.19 12.66
CA GLN A 69 -11.50 15.11 11.73
C GLN A 69 -11.09 14.29 10.50
N PRO A 70 -11.95 13.38 10.03
CA PRO A 70 -11.66 12.60 8.84
C PRO A 70 -11.47 13.51 7.63
N ARG A 71 -10.42 13.24 6.84
CA ARG A 71 -10.20 13.94 5.58
C ARG A 71 -11.11 13.38 4.50
N ASP A 72 -11.83 14.23 3.79
CA ASP A 72 -12.61 13.85 2.61
C ASP A 72 -11.69 13.39 1.49
N VAL A 73 -12.10 12.33 0.80
CA VAL A 73 -11.40 11.74 -0.35
C VAL A 73 -12.30 11.78 -1.57
N VAL A 74 -11.73 12.24 -2.67
CA VAL A 74 -12.28 12.14 -4.02
C VAL A 74 -11.41 11.19 -4.82
N LEU A 75 -11.97 10.12 -5.37
CA LEU A 75 -11.27 9.27 -6.32
C LEU A 75 -11.45 9.80 -7.74
N PHE A 76 -10.37 10.07 -8.45
CA PHE A 76 -10.43 10.43 -9.86
C PHE A 76 -10.17 9.18 -10.70
N GLY A 77 -11.26 8.61 -11.25
CA GLY A 77 -11.30 7.31 -11.92
C GLY A 77 -11.90 6.20 -11.04
N PHE A 78 -12.51 5.19 -11.70
CA PHE A 78 -13.15 4.05 -11.03
C PHE A 78 -12.85 2.73 -11.76
N GLY A 79 -11.57 2.56 -12.14
CA GLY A 79 -10.99 1.33 -12.68
C GLY A 79 -10.73 0.31 -11.57
N ARG A 80 -9.86 -0.68 -11.82
CA ARG A 80 -9.53 -1.71 -10.83
C ARG A 80 -9.01 -1.12 -9.53
N ILE A 81 -7.96 -0.31 -9.59
CA ILE A 81 -7.37 0.34 -8.39
C ILE A 81 -8.38 1.25 -7.71
N GLY A 82 -9.14 2.08 -8.46
CA GLY A 82 -10.16 2.95 -7.88
C GLY A 82 -11.25 2.20 -7.11
N ARG A 83 -11.69 1.03 -7.58
CA ARG A 83 -12.66 0.20 -6.87
C ARG A 83 -12.07 -0.45 -5.62
N LEU A 84 -10.82 -0.92 -5.65
CA LEU A 84 -10.14 -1.45 -4.47
C LEU A 84 -9.91 -0.36 -3.42
N LEU A 85 -9.50 0.84 -3.83
CA LEU A 85 -9.42 1.99 -2.93
C LEU A 85 -10.79 2.33 -2.32
N ALA A 86 -11.87 2.30 -3.10
CA ALA A 86 -13.21 2.54 -2.60
C ALA A 86 -13.62 1.47 -1.57
N ARG A 87 -13.40 0.18 -1.85
CA ARG A 87 -13.66 -0.92 -0.89
C ARG A 87 -12.90 -0.71 0.41
N GLU A 88 -11.61 -0.37 0.34
CA GLU A 88 -10.75 -0.13 1.51
C GLU A 88 -11.17 1.11 2.32
N LEU A 89 -11.49 2.22 1.65
CA LEU A 89 -11.95 3.44 2.33
C LEU A 89 -13.25 3.18 3.09
N VAL A 90 -14.18 2.44 2.48
CA VAL A 90 -15.46 2.09 3.12
C VAL A 90 -15.28 1.06 4.23
N ALA A 91 -14.40 0.07 4.07
CA ALA A 91 -14.10 -0.91 5.11
C ALA A 91 -13.50 -0.28 6.38
N GLN A 92 -12.84 0.86 6.25
CA GLN A 92 -12.25 1.61 7.37
C GLN A 92 -13.19 2.69 7.94
N GLU A 93 -14.45 2.74 7.51
CA GLU A 93 -15.47 3.60 8.07
C GLU A 93 -15.85 3.14 9.50
N GLY A 94 -16.22 4.10 10.35
CA GLY A 94 -16.59 3.84 11.74
C GLY A 94 -16.08 4.92 12.68
N SER A 95 -16.09 4.65 13.98
CA SER A 95 -15.73 5.64 15.01
C SER A 95 -14.27 6.12 14.92
N GLY A 96 -13.39 5.35 14.35
CA GLY A 96 -11.96 5.70 14.21
C GLY A 96 -11.54 6.04 12.79
N LYS A 97 -12.48 6.36 11.90
CA LYS A 97 -12.14 6.66 10.51
C LYS A 97 -11.20 7.87 10.38
N GLN A 98 -10.27 7.77 9.46
CA GLN A 98 -9.26 8.79 9.19
C GLN A 98 -9.48 9.46 7.82
N LEU A 99 -9.94 8.67 6.86
CA LEU A 99 -10.31 9.10 5.51
C LEU A 99 -11.79 8.79 5.30
N ARG A 100 -12.47 9.61 4.49
CA ARG A 100 -13.89 9.46 4.17
C ARG A 100 -14.10 9.58 2.68
N LEU A 101 -14.49 8.48 2.02
CA LEU A 101 -14.84 8.53 0.60
C LEU A 101 -16.14 9.33 0.42
N ARG A 102 -16.09 10.39 -0.36
CA ARG A 102 -17.23 11.28 -0.62
C ARG A 102 -17.67 11.24 -2.07
N ALA A 103 -16.74 11.20 -3.01
CA ALA A 103 -17.07 11.24 -4.42
C ALA A 103 -16.07 10.44 -5.27
N VAL A 104 -16.56 10.08 -6.45
CA VAL A 104 -15.78 9.54 -7.55
C VAL A 104 -15.96 10.43 -8.77
N ALA A 105 -14.90 11.05 -9.22
CA ALA A 105 -14.89 11.83 -10.44
C ALA A 105 -14.66 10.90 -11.64
N VAL A 106 -15.50 11.01 -12.65
CA VAL A 106 -15.45 10.20 -13.87
C VAL A 106 -15.70 11.06 -15.09
N ARG A 107 -15.20 10.67 -16.25
CA ARG A 107 -15.35 11.45 -17.48
C ARG A 107 -16.82 11.67 -17.85
N ARG A 108 -17.66 10.65 -17.70
CA ARG A 108 -19.10 10.67 -18.00
C ARG A 108 -19.84 9.75 -17.03
N ILE A 109 -21.09 10.10 -16.75
CA ILE A 109 -21.98 9.31 -15.93
C ILE A 109 -23.42 9.43 -16.45
N ASP A 110 -24.13 8.34 -16.46
CA ASP A 110 -25.55 8.19 -16.67
C ASP A 110 -26.07 7.04 -15.80
N ALA A 111 -27.38 6.84 -15.72
CA ALA A 111 -27.99 5.80 -14.89
C ALA A 111 -27.46 4.40 -15.23
N ALA A 112 -27.38 4.05 -16.52
CA ALA A 112 -26.89 2.73 -16.95
C ALA A 112 -25.44 2.48 -16.54
N SER A 113 -24.56 3.48 -16.71
CA SER A 113 -23.16 3.37 -16.30
C SER A 113 -23.00 3.37 -14.78
N LEU A 114 -23.89 4.04 -14.03
CA LEU A 114 -23.89 4.00 -12.57
C LEU A 114 -24.24 2.59 -12.05
N HIS A 115 -25.28 1.94 -12.60
CA HIS A 115 -25.61 0.57 -12.30
C HIS A 115 -24.46 -0.40 -12.63
N LYS A 116 -23.80 -0.22 -13.77
CA LYS A 116 -22.62 -1.03 -14.12
C LYS A 116 -21.48 -0.85 -13.14
N ARG A 117 -21.24 0.39 -12.67
CA ARG A 117 -20.21 0.67 -11.65
C ARG A 117 -20.56 0.04 -10.31
N ALA A 118 -21.82 0.06 -9.90
CA ALA A 118 -22.30 -0.63 -8.71
C ALA A 118 -22.05 -2.15 -8.80
N SER A 119 -22.38 -2.76 -9.94
CA SER A 119 -22.12 -4.18 -10.19
C SER A 119 -20.63 -4.51 -10.09
N LEU A 120 -19.76 -3.73 -10.75
CA LEU A 120 -18.32 -3.91 -10.72
C LEU A 120 -17.68 -3.65 -9.33
N LEU A 121 -18.31 -2.87 -8.46
CA LEU A 121 -17.89 -2.71 -7.07
C LEU A 121 -18.29 -3.92 -6.24
N LYS A 122 -19.49 -4.47 -6.49
CA LYS A 122 -20.01 -5.63 -5.75
C LYS A 122 -19.24 -6.91 -6.05
N ILE A 123 -18.94 -7.16 -7.31
CA ILE A 123 -18.37 -8.44 -7.78
C ILE A 123 -17.04 -8.15 -8.49
N ASP A 124 -15.98 -8.80 -8.03
CA ASP A 124 -14.66 -8.75 -8.68
C ASP A 124 -14.12 -10.17 -8.86
N SER A 125 -13.71 -10.51 -10.08
CA SER A 125 -13.25 -11.85 -10.42
C SER A 125 -11.96 -12.29 -9.72
N VAL A 126 -11.17 -11.31 -9.24
CA VAL A 126 -9.89 -11.58 -8.57
C VAL A 126 -10.05 -11.47 -7.05
N HIS A 127 -10.75 -10.43 -6.58
CA HIS A 127 -10.85 -10.10 -5.15
C HIS A 127 -12.22 -10.48 -4.54
N GLY A 128 -13.06 -11.19 -5.29
CA GLY A 128 -14.34 -11.68 -4.78
C GLY A 128 -15.38 -10.60 -4.51
N ASP A 129 -16.42 -11.00 -3.80
CA ASP A 129 -17.55 -10.14 -3.49
C ASP A 129 -17.19 -9.04 -2.47
N PHE A 130 -17.81 -7.88 -2.64
CA PHE A 130 -17.72 -6.81 -1.64
C PHE A 130 -18.54 -7.18 -0.40
N PRO A 131 -17.90 -7.24 0.80
CA PRO A 131 -18.59 -7.62 2.04
C PRO A 131 -19.41 -6.45 2.61
N GLY A 132 -20.43 -6.00 1.86
CA GLY A 132 -21.25 -4.86 2.26
C GLY A 132 -22.43 -4.64 1.32
N THR A 133 -23.16 -3.56 1.58
CA THR A 133 -24.33 -3.19 0.78
C THR A 133 -24.00 -2.07 -0.21
N VAL A 134 -24.51 -2.18 -1.43
CA VAL A 134 -24.42 -1.14 -2.46
C VAL A 134 -25.79 -0.98 -3.09
N LYS A 135 -26.38 0.22 -2.96
CA LYS A 135 -27.63 0.63 -3.64
C LYS A 135 -27.32 1.75 -4.61
N VAL A 136 -28.05 1.81 -5.72
CA VAL A 136 -27.94 2.89 -6.70
C VAL A 136 -28.97 3.96 -6.35
N ASP A 137 -28.54 5.20 -6.35
CA ASP A 137 -29.36 6.41 -6.25
C ASP A 137 -29.19 7.18 -7.55
N GLU A 138 -30.14 6.98 -8.48
CA GLU A 138 -30.09 7.60 -9.80
C GLU A 138 -30.37 9.09 -9.75
N GLU A 139 -31.24 9.53 -8.82
CA GLU A 139 -31.61 10.92 -8.68
C GLU A 139 -30.40 11.79 -8.32
N ASN A 140 -29.59 11.32 -7.39
CA ASN A 140 -28.39 12.04 -6.93
C ASN A 140 -27.09 11.59 -7.63
N MET A 141 -27.18 10.72 -8.65
CA MET A 141 -26.01 10.09 -9.29
C MET A 141 -25.00 9.55 -8.25
N ALA A 142 -25.48 8.79 -7.28
CA ALA A 142 -24.67 8.30 -6.16
C ALA A 142 -24.81 6.77 -5.98
N LEU A 143 -23.79 6.18 -5.37
CA LEU A 143 -23.90 4.85 -4.78
C LEU A 143 -24.01 4.98 -3.26
N ILE A 144 -25.06 4.39 -2.69
CA ILE A 144 -25.20 4.28 -1.24
C ILE A 144 -24.47 3.02 -0.80
N ILE A 145 -23.25 3.19 -0.26
CA ILE A 145 -22.38 2.10 0.16
C ILE A 145 -22.40 2.01 1.69
N ASN A 146 -22.87 0.88 2.24
CA ASN A 146 -23.06 0.71 3.68
C ASN A 146 -23.84 1.88 4.33
N GLY A 147 -24.89 2.35 3.64
CA GLY A 147 -25.74 3.45 4.10
C GLY A 147 -25.17 4.87 3.89
N ARG A 148 -24.02 5.03 3.21
CA ARG A 148 -23.39 6.34 2.96
C ARG A 148 -23.37 6.67 1.47
N PRO A 149 -23.75 7.90 1.09
CA PRO A 149 -23.68 8.32 -0.29
C PRO A 149 -22.24 8.60 -0.74
N VAL A 150 -21.91 8.08 -1.92
CA VAL A 150 -20.67 8.37 -2.66
C VAL A 150 -21.12 8.89 -4.03
N TYR A 151 -20.92 10.17 -4.27
CA TYR A 151 -21.38 10.84 -5.48
C TYR A 151 -20.50 10.51 -6.69
N PHE A 152 -21.11 10.27 -7.85
CA PHE A 152 -20.39 10.12 -9.11
C PHE A 152 -20.51 11.41 -9.92
N ILE A 153 -19.41 12.14 -10.02
CA ILE A 153 -19.39 13.50 -10.56
C ILE A 153 -18.78 13.46 -11.97
N PRO A 154 -19.50 13.93 -13.01
CA PRO A 154 -18.94 14.04 -14.34
C PRO A 154 -17.88 15.13 -14.36
N THR A 155 -16.65 14.73 -14.67
CA THR A 155 -15.48 15.62 -14.65
C THR A 155 -14.63 15.36 -15.91
N PRO A 156 -15.09 15.82 -17.09
CA PRO A 156 -14.32 15.69 -18.32
C PRO A 156 -13.06 16.55 -18.30
N ASP A 157 -13.10 17.71 -17.63
CA ASP A 157 -11.98 18.61 -17.39
C ASP A 157 -11.81 18.85 -15.89
N PRO A 158 -10.69 18.47 -15.28
CA PRO A 158 -10.44 18.67 -13.86
C PRO A 158 -10.48 20.12 -13.40
N THR A 159 -10.12 21.08 -14.28
CA THR A 159 -10.08 22.52 -13.94
C THR A 159 -11.45 23.10 -13.69
N GLN A 160 -12.49 22.48 -14.25
CA GLN A 160 -13.90 22.90 -14.13
C GLN A 160 -14.64 22.16 -13.00
N ALA A 161 -13.96 21.30 -12.26
CA ALA A 161 -14.58 20.53 -11.20
C ALA A 161 -15.00 21.42 -10.02
N ASP A 162 -16.23 21.23 -9.53
CA ASP A 162 -16.73 21.89 -8.31
C ASP A 162 -17.24 20.83 -7.32
N TYR A 163 -16.36 20.39 -6.43
CA TYR A 163 -16.69 19.43 -5.38
C TYR A 163 -17.41 20.09 -4.20
N THR A 164 -17.32 21.42 -4.07
CA THR A 164 -17.98 22.17 -2.98
C THR A 164 -19.50 22.14 -3.11
N ALA A 165 -20.04 21.99 -4.32
CA ALA A 165 -21.46 21.76 -4.56
C ALA A 165 -22.00 20.49 -3.86
N TYR A 166 -21.12 19.56 -3.49
CA TYR A 166 -21.44 18.32 -2.76
C TYR A 166 -21.00 18.39 -1.27
N GLY A 167 -20.69 19.59 -0.77
CA GLY A 167 -20.19 19.80 0.58
C GLY A 167 -18.82 19.15 0.84
N ILE A 168 -17.97 19.11 -0.18
CA ILE A 168 -16.61 18.56 -0.10
C ILE A 168 -15.63 19.72 -0.18
N GLU A 169 -14.92 19.94 0.93
CA GLU A 169 -13.91 20.99 1.07
C GLU A 169 -12.57 20.41 1.51
N ASN A 170 -11.48 21.00 1.00
CA ASN A 170 -10.12 20.59 1.36
C ASN A 170 -9.84 19.08 1.17
N ALA A 171 -10.43 18.46 0.13
CA ALA A 171 -10.32 17.04 -0.09
C ALA A 171 -8.89 16.62 -0.51
N LEU A 172 -8.53 15.39 -0.16
CA LEU A 172 -7.46 14.65 -0.82
C LEU A 172 -8.03 14.00 -2.08
N LEU A 173 -7.59 14.44 -3.24
CA LEU A 173 -7.92 13.78 -4.51
C LEU A 173 -6.89 12.69 -4.78
N ILE A 174 -7.36 11.46 -5.05
CA ILE A 174 -6.51 10.33 -5.43
C ILE A 174 -6.74 10.04 -6.90
N ASP A 175 -5.75 10.36 -7.75
CA ASP A 175 -5.81 10.07 -9.18
C ASP A 175 -5.37 8.63 -9.47
N ASN A 176 -6.34 7.84 -9.90
CA ASN A 176 -6.17 6.45 -10.33
C ASN A 176 -6.67 6.23 -11.77
N SER A 177 -6.79 7.31 -12.55
CA SER A 177 -7.29 7.29 -13.92
C SER A 177 -6.28 6.77 -14.94
N GLY A 178 -4.98 6.94 -14.65
CA GLY A 178 -3.88 6.67 -15.58
C GLY A 178 -3.70 7.74 -16.67
N ALA A 179 -4.52 8.80 -16.68
CA ALA A 179 -4.49 9.86 -17.69
C ALA A 179 -3.39 10.89 -17.45
N PHE A 180 -3.13 11.24 -16.20
CA PHE A 180 -2.17 12.26 -15.79
C PHE A 180 -0.98 11.61 -15.09
N ARG A 181 0.26 12.07 -15.39
CA ARG A 181 1.49 11.46 -14.87
C ARG A 181 2.61 12.43 -14.54
N ASP A 182 2.43 13.71 -14.77
CA ASP A 182 3.40 14.75 -14.47
C ASP A 182 2.79 15.88 -13.65
N ASP A 183 3.65 16.73 -13.12
CA ASP A 183 3.29 17.84 -12.26
C ASP A 183 2.29 18.80 -12.91
N VAL A 184 2.53 19.18 -14.18
CA VAL A 184 1.69 20.12 -14.92
C VAL A 184 0.28 19.57 -15.14
N ALA A 185 0.18 18.31 -15.55
CA ALA A 185 -1.10 17.68 -15.81
C ALA A 185 -1.90 17.47 -14.50
N LEU A 186 -1.22 17.09 -13.42
CA LEU A 186 -1.85 16.85 -12.11
C LEU A 186 -2.23 18.17 -11.40
N ALA A 187 -1.51 19.28 -11.67
CA ALA A 187 -1.86 20.59 -11.11
C ALA A 187 -3.28 21.05 -11.49
N LYS A 188 -3.79 20.61 -12.63
CA LYS A 188 -5.18 20.89 -13.06
C LYS A 188 -6.23 20.47 -12.04
N HIS A 189 -5.96 19.43 -11.24
CA HIS A 189 -6.89 19.05 -10.16
C HIS A 189 -6.97 20.08 -9.04
N LEU A 190 -5.91 20.86 -8.82
CA LEU A 190 -5.87 21.90 -7.78
C LEU A 190 -6.59 23.19 -8.21
N GLU A 191 -6.87 23.36 -9.51
CA GLU A 191 -7.68 24.45 -10.03
C GLU A 191 -9.17 24.23 -9.77
N GLY A 192 -9.59 22.96 -9.64
CA GLY A 192 -10.96 22.58 -9.25
C GLY A 192 -11.26 22.96 -7.79
N LYS A 193 -12.51 23.37 -7.54
CA LYS A 193 -12.93 23.78 -6.20
C LYS A 193 -13.09 22.59 -5.27
N GLY A 194 -12.59 22.71 -4.04
CA GLY A 194 -12.74 21.72 -2.97
C GLY A 194 -11.57 20.73 -2.83
N VAL A 195 -10.53 20.81 -3.67
CA VAL A 195 -9.32 19.97 -3.60
C VAL A 195 -8.19 20.74 -2.90
N ASP A 196 -7.57 20.15 -1.89
CA ASP A 196 -6.37 20.70 -1.21
C ASP A 196 -5.09 20.10 -1.74
N ARG A 197 -5.08 18.79 -2.06
CA ARG A 197 -3.88 18.05 -2.48
C ARG A 197 -4.22 16.84 -3.35
N VAL A 198 -3.24 16.39 -4.10
CA VAL A 198 -3.37 15.31 -5.07
C VAL A 198 -2.38 14.18 -4.77
N LEU A 199 -2.86 12.95 -4.77
CA LEU A 199 -2.06 11.72 -4.68
C LEU A 199 -2.24 10.93 -5.97
N LEU A 200 -1.16 10.74 -6.72
CA LEU A 200 -1.15 9.93 -7.94
C LEU A 200 -0.88 8.45 -7.59
N THR A 201 -1.65 7.52 -8.16
CA THR A 201 -1.46 6.06 -8.01
C THR A 201 -0.66 5.43 -9.15
N ALA A 202 0.37 6.12 -9.60
CA ALA A 202 1.30 5.67 -10.62
C ALA A 202 2.64 6.40 -10.46
N PRO A 203 3.74 5.93 -11.08
CA PRO A 203 4.99 6.68 -11.08
C PRO A 203 4.83 8.08 -11.69
N GLY A 204 5.18 9.10 -10.91
CA GLY A 204 5.07 10.50 -11.31
C GLY A 204 6.38 11.07 -11.88
N LYS A 205 6.25 12.01 -12.82
CA LYS A 205 7.34 12.82 -13.36
C LYS A 205 7.26 14.23 -12.76
N GLY A 206 8.42 14.79 -12.39
CA GLY A 206 8.48 16.15 -11.80
C GLY A 206 7.92 16.25 -10.37
N ILE A 207 7.46 15.16 -9.77
CA ILE A 207 6.89 15.09 -8.42
C ILE A 207 7.59 14.04 -7.56
N LYS A 208 7.50 14.17 -6.25
CA LYS A 208 8.02 13.17 -5.30
C LYS A 208 7.28 11.85 -5.46
N ASN A 209 8.04 10.77 -5.57
CA ASN A 209 7.52 9.41 -5.57
C ASN A 209 7.80 8.80 -4.19
N ILE A 210 6.77 8.39 -3.51
CA ILE A 210 6.82 8.01 -2.10
C ILE A 210 6.40 6.55 -1.93
N VAL A 211 7.23 5.80 -1.23
CA VAL A 211 6.91 4.48 -0.69
C VAL A 211 6.74 4.63 0.81
N HIS A 212 5.52 4.41 1.30
CA HIS A 212 5.24 4.49 2.73
C HIS A 212 6.04 3.41 3.49
N GLY A 213 6.67 3.77 4.60
CA GLY A 213 7.62 2.93 5.35
C GLY A 213 9.07 3.19 4.96
N VAL A 214 9.33 3.72 3.76
CA VAL A 214 10.69 3.96 3.24
C VAL A 214 11.06 5.43 3.26
N ASN A 215 10.29 6.27 2.57
CA ASN A 215 10.63 7.69 2.42
C ASN A 215 9.44 8.66 2.59
N GLN A 216 8.38 8.29 3.30
CA GLN A 216 7.23 9.18 3.52
C GLN A 216 7.59 10.48 4.26
N ASN A 217 8.69 10.50 4.99
CA ASN A 217 9.15 11.69 5.73
C ASN A 217 9.77 12.74 4.80
N ASP A 218 10.02 12.43 3.53
CA ASP A 218 10.45 13.41 2.52
C ASP A 218 9.32 14.36 2.11
N ILE A 219 8.08 14.07 2.50
CA ILE A 219 6.93 14.93 2.22
C ILE A 219 6.93 16.12 3.18
N ASP A 220 7.03 17.32 2.61
CA ASP A 220 6.64 18.53 3.31
C ASP A 220 5.12 18.75 3.09
N THR A 221 4.31 18.36 4.06
CA THR A 221 2.84 18.43 3.96
C THR A 221 2.31 19.86 3.81
N LYS A 222 3.12 20.90 4.03
CA LYS A 222 2.73 22.30 3.81
C LYS A 222 2.99 22.74 2.38
N LYS A 223 4.07 22.26 1.76
CA LYS A 223 4.54 22.68 0.43
C LYS A 223 4.13 21.71 -0.66
N ASP A 224 4.25 20.41 -0.42
CA ASP A 224 3.99 19.39 -1.42
C ASP A 224 2.48 19.20 -1.60
N LYS A 225 1.93 19.80 -2.64
CA LYS A 225 0.51 19.69 -2.98
C LYS A 225 0.19 18.51 -3.89
N ILE A 226 1.22 17.94 -4.54
CA ILE A 226 1.10 16.80 -5.44
C ILE A 226 2.23 15.82 -5.12
N VAL A 227 1.88 14.56 -4.83
CA VAL A 227 2.83 13.47 -4.64
C VAL A 227 2.35 12.21 -5.36
N SER A 228 3.27 11.29 -5.62
CA SER A 228 2.99 9.98 -6.21
C SER A 228 3.22 8.86 -5.19
N ALA A 229 2.35 7.86 -5.22
CA ALA A 229 2.52 6.60 -4.47
C ALA A 229 3.47 5.60 -5.18
N ALA A 230 4.23 6.05 -6.19
CA ALA A 230 5.10 5.21 -7.01
C ALA A 230 4.36 4.03 -7.69
N SER A 231 5.07 2.98 -8.11
CA SER A 231 4.45 1.79 -8.71
C SER A 231 4.25 0.66 -7.70
N CYS A 232 3.41 -0.33 -8.04
CA CYS A 232 3.26 -1.53 -7.25
C CYS A 232 4.59 -2.28 -7.06
N THR A 233 5.38 -2.41 -8.12
CA THR A 233 6.72 -3.05 -8.05
C THR A 233 7.67 -2.25 -7.17
N THR A 234 7.71 -0.92 -7.30
CA THR A 234 8.57 -0.07 -6.43
C THR A 234 8.18 -0.23 -4.96
N ASN A 235 6.88 -0.27 -4.66
CA ASN A 235 6.40 -0.51 -3.28
C ASN A 235 6.75 -1.90 -2.77
N ALA A 236 6.76 -2.91 -3.64
CA ALA A 236 7.11 -4.28 -3.27
C ALA A 236 8.60 -4.43 -2.91
N ILE A 237 9.49 -3.84 -3.71
CA ILE A 237 10.93 -4.08 -3.57
C ILE A 237 11.63 -3.12 -2.61
N SER A 238 11.15 -1.87 -2.50
CA SER A 238 11.86 -0.84 -1.72
C SER A 238 11.99 -1.16 -0.23
N PRO A 239 11.01 -1.75 0.47
CA PRO A 239 11.18 -2.14 1.87
C PRO A 239 12.30 -3.16 2.06
N VAL A 240 12.36 -4.20 1.21
CA VAL A 240 13.40 -5.23 1.25
C VAL A 240 14.76 -4.67 0.87
N LEU A 241 14.83 -3.89 -0.21
CA LEU A 241 16.07 -3.22 -0.63
C LEU A 241 16.60 -2.27 0.45
N LYS A 242 15.70 -1.57 1.18
CA LYS A 242 16.11 -0.71 2.30
C LYS A 242 16.79 -1.52 3.40
N VAL A 243 16.21 -2.64 3.82
CA VAL A 243 16.83 -3.51 4.83
C VAL A 243 18.20 -3.99 4.37
N MET A 244 18.30 -4.47 3.13
CA MET A 244 19.55 -4.98 2.57
C MET A 244 20.62 -3.89 2.46
N ASN A 245 20.25 -2.72 1.95
CA ASN A 245 21.18 -1.61 1.75
C ASN A 245 21.64 -1.00 3.09
N ASP A 246 20.73 -0.82 4.03
CA ASP A 246 21.05 -0.22 5.34
C ASP A 246 21.90 -1.17 6.21
N THR A 247 21.75 -2.49 6.01
CA THR A 247 22.45 -3.49 6.86
C THR A 247 23.77 -3.96 6.25
N PHE A 248 23.77 -4.28 4.96
CA PHE A 248 24.92 -4.95 4.31
C PHE A 248 25.57 -4.10 3.20
N GLY A 249 24.90 -3.00 2.80
CA GLY A 249 25.29 -2.25 1.59
C GLY A 249 25.01 -3.06 0.31
N ILE A 250 24.59 -2.40 -0.74
CA ILE A 250 24.40 -2.98 -2.07
C ILE A 250 25.43 -2.36 -3.01
N ASP A 251 26.33 -3.16 -3.56
CA ASP A 251 27.29 -2.74 -4.57
C ASP A 251 26.62 -2.60 -5.95
N ARG A 252 25.92 -3.66 -6.37
CA ARG A 252 25.17 -3.70 -7.63
C ARG A 252 24.12 -4.81 -7.61
N GLY A 253 23.23 -4.81 -8.59
CA GLY A 253 22.26 -5.87 -8.69
C GLY A 253 21.41 -5.86 -9.95
N HIS A 254 20.56 -6.86 -10.06
CA HIS A 254 19.54 -6.98 -11.10
C HIS A 254 18.19 -7.31 -10.46
N LEU A 255 17.17 -6.55 -10.86
CA LEU A 255 15.77 -6.80 -10.56
C LEU A 255 15.09 -7.43 -11.78
N GLU A 256 14.59 -8.64 -11.62
CA GLU A 256 13.64 -9.22 -12.55
C GLU A 256 12.25 -9.26 -11.91
N THR A 257 11.20 -8.81 -12.60
CA THR A 257 9.83 -8.98 -12.11
C THR A 257 9.01 -9.88 -13.01
N ILE A 258 8.53 -10.98 -12.45
CA ILE A 258 7.53 -11.86 -13.04
C ILE A 258 6.16 -11.27 -12.67
N HIS A 259 5.56 -10.53 -13.60
CA HIS A 259 4.43 -9.66 -13.30
C HIS A 259 3.14 -10.15 -13.94
N ALA A 260 2.06 -10.17 -13.17
CA ALA A 260 0.72 -10.41 -13.67
C ALA A 260 0.38 -9.47 -14.84
N TYR A 261 -0.43 -9.93 -15.80
CA TYR A 261 -0.89 -9.06 -16.88
C TYR A 261 -1.78 -7.93 -16.34
N THR A 262 -1.84 -6.83 -17.06
CA THR A 262 -2.66 -5.66 -16.70
C THR A 262 -3.43 -5.19 -17.95
N ASN A 263 -4.39 -4.29 -17.76
CA ASN A 263 -5.17 -3.70 -18.86
C ASN A 263 -4.33 -2.95 -19.91
N ASP A 264 -3.04 -2.77 -19.68
CA ASP A 264 -2.09 -2.26 -20.67
C ASP A 264 -1.76 -3.30 -21.77
N GLN A 265 -2.01 -4.59 -21.54
CA GLN A 265 -1.81 -5.65 -22.52
C GLN A 265 -3.12 -5.96 -23.26
N ASN A 266 -2.98 -6.33 -24.52
CA ASN A 266 -4.14 -6.71 -25.31
C ASN A 266 -4.66 -8.11 -24.90
N LEU A 267 -5.97 -8.26 -24.90
CA LEU A 267 -6.62 -9.55 -24.62
C LEU A 267 -6.36 -10.56 -25.73
N VAL A 268 -6.41 -10.09 -26.99
CA VAL A 268 -6.07 -10.82 -28.21
C VAL A 268 -5.03 -10.03 -29.00
N ASP A 269 -4.33 -10.68 -29.93
CA ASP A 269 -3.28 -10.03 -30.74
C ASP A 269 -3.81 -8.77 -31.44
N ASN A 270 -3.18 -7.62 -31.16
CA ASN A 270 -3.53 -6.34 -31.75
C ASN A 270 -2.37 -5.34 -31.66
N MET A 271 -2.51 -4.21 -32.33
CA MET A 271 -1.52 -3.13 -32.31
C MET A 271 -1.29 -2.58 -30.90
N HIS A 272 -0.03 -2.35 -30.58
CA HIS A 272 0.38 -1.75 -29.31
C HIS A 272 1.72 -0.99 -29.49
N SER A 273 1.90 0.14 -28.83
CA SER A 273 3.15 0.94 -28.89
C SER A 273 4.37 0.15 -28.38
N LYS A 274 4.17 -0.74 -27.42
CA LYS A 274 5.16 -1.75 -26.99
C LYS A 274 4.81 -3.06 -27.66
N TYR A 275 5.45 -3.38 -28.75
CA TYR A 275 5.07 -4.46 -29.67
C TYR A 275 4.66 -5.79 -28.98
N ARG A 276 5.48 -6.27 -28.04
CA ARG A 276 5.22 -7.52 -27.36
C ARG A 276 3.96 -7.49 -26.50
N ARG A 277 3.56 -6.32 -25.94
CA ARG A 277 2.31 -6.16 -25.16
C ARG A 277 1.05 -6.18 -26.01
N GLY A 278 1.20 -6.12 -27.33
CA GLY A 278 0.12 -6.33 -28.30
C GLY A 278 -0.29 -7.79 -28.45
N ARG A 279 0.47 -8.75 -27.91
CA ARG A 279 0.13 -10.18 -27.99
C ARG A 279 -0.82 -10.57 -26.87
N ALA A 280 -1.65 -11.59 -27.12
CA ALA A 280 -2.69 -12.09 -26.23
C ALA A 280 -2.13 -12.36 -24.80
N ALA A 281 -2.59 -11.58 -23.83
CA ALA A 281 -2.04 -11.55 -22.46
C ALA A 281 -2.22 -12.89 -21.71
N ALA A 282 -3.36 -13.54 -21.91
CA ALA A 282 -3.69 -14.79 -21.21
C ALA A 282 -2.98 -16.04 -21.78
N MET A 283 -2.23 -15.89 -22.90
CA MET A 283 -1.58 -17.00 -23.59
C MET A 283 -0.07 -16.89 -23.67
N ASN A 284 0.50 -15.70 -23.40
CA ASN A 284 1.90 -15.43 -23.67
C ASN A 284 2.66 -14.90 -22.45
N MET A 285 3.87 -15.41 -22.25
CA MET A 285 4.89 -14.72 -21.46
C MET A 285 5.52 -13.64 -22.33
N VAL A 286 5.65 -12.43 -21.78
CA VAL A 286 6.08 -11.24 -22.54
C VAL A 286 7.23 -10.54 -21.83
N ILE A 287 8.43 -10.58 -22.40
CA ILE A 287 9.55 -9.76 -21.94
C ILE A 287 9.24 -8.30 -22.25
N THR A 288 9.35 -7.44 -21.25
CA THR A 288 9.10 -6.00 -21.40
C THR A 288 9.99 -5.20 -20.47
N GLU A 289 10.01 -3.89 -20.68
CA GLU A 289 10.75 -2.97 -19.83
C GLU A 289 9.99 -2.70 -18.52
N THR A 290 10.74 -2.50 -17.45
CA THR A 290 10.27 -1.91 -16.21
C THR A 290 11.18 -0.76 -15.79
N GLY A 291 10.59 0.32 -15.33
CA GLY A 291 11.34 1.43 -14.73
C GLY A 291 11.60 1.25 -13.22
N ALA A 292 11.26 0.09 -12.64
CA ALA A 292 11.28 -0.10 -11.20
C ALA A 292 12.68 0.05 -10.60
N GLY A 293 13.73 -0.48 -11.23
CA GLY A 293 15.11 -0.35 -10.76
C GLY A 293 15.55 1.12 -10.66
N LYS A 294 15.30 1.91 -11.71
CA LYS A 294 15.58 3.35 -11.70
C LYS A 294 14.65 4.13 -10.74
N ALA A 295 13.41 3.68 -10.60
CA ALA A 295 12.43 4.34 -9.72
C ALA A 295 12.77 4.20 -8.24
N VAL A 296 13.52 3.15 -7.85
CA VAL A 296 14.03 2.97 -6.49
C VAL A 296 14.89 4.15 -6.05
N ASP A 297 15.64 4.77 -6.96
CA ASP A 297 16.47 5.94 -6.68
C ASP A 297 15.70 7.13 -6.08
N LYS A 298 14.42 7.25 -6.46
CA LYS A 298 13.54 8.28 -5.93
C LYS A 298 13.12 8.04 -4.47
N CYS A 299 13.26 6.81 -3.98
CA CYS A 299 12.85 6.39 -2.64
C CYS A 299 14.07 6.05 -1.77
N ILE A 300 15.14 5.55 -2.37
CA ILE A 300 16.43 5.22 -1.73
C ILE A 300 17.53 5.81 -2.62
N PRO A 301 17.97 7.05 -2.34
CA PRO A 301 18.93 7.76 -3.18
C PRO A 301 20.24 7.00 -3.39
N GLY A 302 20.74 7.02 -4.64
CA GLY A 302 21.98 6.36 -5.04
C GLY A 302 21.84 4.87 -5.38
N LEU A 303 20.71 4.23 -5.03
CA LEU A 303 20.54 2.80 -5.28
C LEU A 303 20.11 2.50 -6.74
N GLY A 304 19.33 3.39 -7.35
CA GLY A 304 18.82 3.17 -8.71
C GLY A 304 19.90 3.09 -9.80
N GLN A 305 21.08 3.68 -9.56
CA GLN A 305 22.22 3.60 -10.46
C GLN A 305 22.98 2.26 -10.34
N LYS A 306 22.85 1.59 -9.21
CA LYS A 306 23.46 0.27 -8.94
C LYS A 306 22.61 -0.89 -9.46
N LEU A 307 21.37 -0.63 -9.93
CA LEU A 307 20.41 -1.66 -10.30
C LEU A 307 20.04 -1.61 -11.78
N THR A 308 20.15 -2.74 -12.46
CA THR A 308 19.47 -2.98 -13.72
C THR A 308 18.12 -3.64 -13.49
N SER A 309 17.18 -3.54 -14.44
CA SER A 309 15.86 -4.13 -14.27
C SER A 309 15.19 -4.54 -15.55
N SER A 310 14.45 -5.65 -15.51
CA SER A 310 13.58 -6.15 -16.57
C SER A 310 12.27 -6.71 -16.01
N ALA A 311 11.32 -7.00 -16.88
CA ALA A 311 10.04 -7.56 -16.51
C ALA A 311 9.59 -8.63 -17.50
N ILE A 312 9.02 -9.71 -16.94
CA ILE A 312 8.31 -10.72 -17.71
C ILE A 312 6.84 -10.68 -17.30
N ARG A 313 5.94 -10.38 -18.24
CA ARG A 313 4.50 -10.53 -18.03
C ARG A 313 4.11 -11.98 -18.21
N VAL A 314 3.29 -12.48 -17.32
CA VAL A 314 2.83 -13.89 -17.30
C VAL A 314 1.32 -13.98 -17.31
N PRO A 315 0.73 -15.12 -17.79
CA PRO A 315 -0.71 -15.31 -17.92
C PRO A 315 -1.44 -15.54 -16.58
N VAL A 316 -1.21 -14.69 -15.60
CA VAL A 316 -1.93 -14.67 -14.33
C VAL A 316 -2.60 -13.31 -14.10
N PRO A 317 -3.82 -13.24 -13.56
CA PRO A 317 -4.56 -11.99 -13.44
C PRO A 317 -4.07 -11.10 -12.31
N ASN A 318 -3.45 -11.68 -11.26
CA ASN A 318 -2.89 -10.97 -10.10
C ASN A 318 -1.87 -11.88 -9.40
N GLY A 319 -1.03 -11.30 -8.58
CA GLY A 319 0.06 -12.00 -7.91
C GLY A 319 1.34 -11.97 -8.73
N SER A 320 2.25 -11.10 -8.34
CA SER A 320 3.53 -10.84 -9.00
C SER A 320 4.69 -11.21 -8.10
N LEU A 321 5.85 -11.49 -8.69
CA LEU A 321 7.08 -11.86 -8.01
C LEU A 321 8.22 -10.96 -8.48
N ALA A 322 8.99 -10.38 -7.57
CA ALA A 322 10.25 -9.74 -7.86
C ALA A 322 11.41 -10.65 -7.41
N ILE A 323 12.38 -10.83 -8.29
CA ILE A 323 13.63 -11.55 -8.01
C ILE A 323 14.73 -10.49 -7.95
N LEU A 324 15.42 -10.41 -6.82
CA LEU A 324 16.50 -9.47 -6.55
C LEU A 324 17.82 -10.23 -6.50
N ASN A 325 18.61 -10.13 -7.55
CA ASN A 325 19.98 -10.63 -7.57
C ASN A 325 20.89 -9.48 -7.13
N LEU A 326 21.47 -9.56 -5.93
CA LEU A 326 22.24 -8.49 -5.34
C LEU A 326 23.67 -8.94 -5.02
N GLN A 327 24.62 -8.07 -5.31
CA GLN A 327 25.99 -8.14 -4.80
C GLN A 327 26.10 -7.21 -3.60
N LEU A 328 26.47 -7.73 -2.46
CA LEU A 328 26.59 -7.01 -1.19
C LEU A 328 28.00 -6.43 -1.00
N GLU A 329 28.09 -5.28 -0.35
CA GLU A 329 29.35 -4.66 0.04
C GLU A 329 29.99 -5.44 1.23
N GLN A 330 29.15 -5.93 2.14
CA GLN A 330 29.57 -6.74 3.28
C GLN A 330 29.03 -8.16 3.16
N PRO A 331 29.85 -9.19 3.45
CA PRO A 331 29.38 -10.57 3.45
C PRO A 331 28.44 -10.82 4.63
N THR A 332 27.52 -11.77 4.44
CA THR A 332 26.57 -12.20 5.47
C THR A 332 26.31 -13.70 5.37
N THR A 333 25.52 -14.25 6.29
CA THR A 333 25.01 -15.63 6.23
C THR A 333 23.51 -15.62 5.96
N LEU A 334 22.96 -16.74 5.52
CA LEU A 334 21.52 -16.90 5.29
C LEU A 334 20.73 -16.65 6.58
N GLU A 335 21.23 -17.13 7.71
CA GLU A 335 20.64 -16.99 9.03
C GLU A 335 20.59 -15.51 9.45
N GLU A 336 21.70 -14.80 9.30
CA GLU A 336 21.78 -13.38 9.65
C GLU A 336 20.86 -12.53 8.75
N LEU A 337 20.87 -12.76 7.44
CA LEU A 337 20.01 -12.08 6.49
C LEU A 337 18.54 -12.28 6.86
N ASN A 338 18.13 -13.52 7.08
CA ASN A 338 16.76 -13.86 7.45
C ASN A 338 16.37 -13.27 8.81
N ALA A 339 17.28 -13.23 9.77
CA ALA A 339 17.04 -12.61 11.08
C ALA A 339 16.81 -11.09 10.96
N LYS A 340 17.61 -10.38 10.14
CA LYS A 340 17.43 -8.95 9.88
C LYS A 340 16.11 -8.66 9.17
N MET A 341 15.74 -9.48 8.20
CA MET A 341 14.46 -9.33 7.48
C MET A 341 13.27 -9.61 8.40
N LYS A 342 13.36 -10.64 9.25
CA LYS A 342 12.36 -10.95 10.28
C LYS A 342 12.22 -9.81 11.28
N ASP A 343 13.32 -9.26 11.75
CA ASP A 343 13.31 -8.12 12.68
C ASP A 343 12.60 -6.91 12.05
N ALA A 344 12.93 -6.56 10.81
CA ALA A 344 12.28 -5.46 10.09
C ALA A 344 10.77 -5.69 9.85
N ALA A 345 10.35 -6.94 9.67
CA ALA A 345 8.93 -7.29 9.53
C ALA A 345 8.15 -7.22 10.86
N LEU A 346 8.83 -7.37 11.99
CA LEU A 346 8.22 -7.39 13.32
C LEU A 346 8.39 -6.09 14.09
N ASN A 347 9.38 -5.28 13.74
CA ASN A 347 9.78 -4.09 14.49
C ASN A 347 9.97 -2.86 13.61
N GLY A 348 9.57 -1.68 14.12
CA GLY A 348 9.85 -0.40 13.50
C GLY A 348 8.94 -0.01 12.33
N ALA A 349 9.48 0.75 11.38
CA ALA A 349 8.71 1.40 10.33
C ALA A 349 8.19 0.45 9.24
N LEU A 350 8.78 -0.75 9.12
CA LEU A 350 8.47 -1.70 8.05
C LEU A 350 7.50 -2.82 8.44
N VAL A 351 6.96 -2.80 9.66
CA VAL A 351 6.01 -3.81 10.17
C VAL A 351 4.77 -3.97 9.28
N GLU A 352 4.23 -2.88 8.72
CA GLU A 352 3.10 -2.95 7.80
C GLU A 352 3.53 -3.16 6.34
N GLN A 353 4.84 -3.22 6.06
CA GLN A 353 5.40 -3.26 4.72
C GLN A 353 5.88 -4.65 4.34
N ILE A 354 6.51 -5.35 5.26
CA ILE A 354 7.10 -6.67 5.00
C ILE A 354 6.29 -7.75 5.70
N HIS A 355 5.78 -8.69 4.91
CA HIS A 355 5.28 -9.97 5.39
C HIS A 355 6.42 -11.00 5.29
N TYR A 356 6.89 -11.50 6.43
CA TYR A 356 7.93 -12.53 6.50
C TYR A 356 7.27 -13.90 6.34
N ASN A 357 7.34 -14.48 5.14
CA ASN A 357 6.69 -15.76 4.85
C ASN A 357 7.59 -16.96 5.17
N MET A 358 7.06 -17.88 5.96
CA MET A 358 7.74 -19.12 6.35
C MET A 358 7.08 -20.39 5.77
N SER A 359 6.14 -20.25 4.84
CA SER A 359 5.51 -21.38 4.17
C SER A 359 6.38 -21.86 3.00
N ASN A 360 6.59 -23.16 2.92
CA ASN A 360 7.23 -23.81 1.78
C ASN A 360 6.31 -23.99 0.57
N GLU A 361 5.01 -23.68 0.73
CA GLU A 361 3.98 -23.93 -0.30
C GLU A 361 3.47 -22.65 -0.97
N LEU A 362 4.10 -21.48 -0.65
CA LEU A 362 3.66 -20.18 -1.14
C LEU A 362 3.73 -20.10 -2.67
N VAL A 363 2.60 -19.78 -3.30
CA VAL A 363 2.48 -19.53 -4.74
C VAL A 363 1.67 -18.26 -5.03
N SER A 364 1.60 -17.86 -6.29
CA SER A 364 1.01 -16.59 -6.69
C SER A 364 -0.48 -16.40 -6.31
N SER A 365 -1.26 -17.48 -6.18
CA SER A 365 -2.65 -17.41 -5.74
C SER A 365 -2.81 -17.08 -4.26
N ASP A 366 -1.83 -17.47 -3.42
CA ASP A 366 -1.91 -17.31 -1.96
C ASP A 366 -1.65 -15.88 -1.51
N ILE A 367 -1.01 -15.08 -2.36
CA ILE A 367 -0.70 -13.69 -2.03
C ILE A 367 -1.83 -12.73 -2.36
N VAL A 368 -2.86 -13.18 -3.08
CA VAL A 368 -4.03 -12.35 -3.42
C VAL A 368 -4.77 -11.95 -2.14
N GLY A 369 -4.94 -10.65 -1.95
CA GLY A 369 -5.55 -10.09 -0.73
C GLY A 369 -4.57 -9.86 0.43
N ASN A 370 -3.28 -10.12 0.27
CA ASN A 370 -2.28 -9.78 1.28
C ASN A 370 -2.12 -8.25 1.38
N PRO A 371 -2.25 -7.65 2.57
CA PRO A 371 -2.19 -6.20 2.75
C PRO A 371 -0.76 -5.62 2.73
N CYS A 372 0.28 -6.45 2.87
CA CYS A 372 1.67 -6.00 2.80
C CYS A 372 2.12 -5.87 1.35
N PRO A 373 2.82 -4.80 0.98
CA PRO A 373 3.33 -4.64 -0.37
C PRO A 373 4.49 -5.57 -0.70
N SER A 374 5.23 -6.05 0.31
CA SER A 374 6.40 -6.93 0.18
C SER A 374 6.13 -8.23 0.95
N ILE A 375 6.09 -9.36 0.28
CA ILE A 375 6.01 -10.67 0.91
C ILE A 375 7.34 -11.36 0.67
N PHE A 376 8.20 -11.34 1.68
CA PHE A 376 9.56 -11.91 1.60
C PHE A 376 9.51 -13.42 1.78
N ASP A 377 10.02 -14.15 0.79
CA ASP A 377 10.07 -15.61 0.79
C ASP A 377 11.38 -16.11 1.38
N VAL A 378 11.29 -16.57 2.62
CA VAL A 378 12.46 -17.04 3.40
C VAL A 378 13.10 -18.26 2.79
N HIS A 379 12.28 -19.23 2.37
CA HIS A 379 12.76 -20.51 1.90
C HIS A 379 13.34 -20.49 0.49
N ALA A 380 12.90 -19.53 -0.33
CA ALA A 380 13.45 -19.31 -1.66
C ALA A 380 14.75 -18.50 -1.65
N THR A 381 15.09 -17.83 -0.53
CA THR A 381 16.28 -16.98 -0.41
C THR A 381 17.56 -17.81 -0.55
N GLN A 382 18.48 -17.35 -1.38
CA GLN A 382 19.75 -18.01 -1.67
C GLN A 382 20.94 -17.08 -1.41
N ILE A 383 22.06 -17.66 -1.03
CA ILE A 383 23.32 -16.94 -0.80
C ILE A 383 24.50 -17.78 -1.29
N THR A 384 25.50 -17.14 -1.86
CA THR A 384 26.74 -17.80 -2.26
C THR A 384 27.63 -18.12 -1.04
N PRO A 385 28.54 -19.10 -1.13
CA PRO A 385 29.42 -19.49 -0.01
C PRO A 385 30.30 -18.35 0.53
N ASP A 386 30.63 -17.36 -0.29
CA ASP A 386 31.37 -16.17 0.13
C ASP A 386 30.53 -15.12 0.87
N GLY A 387 29.23 -15.35 0.97
CA GLY A 387 28.26 -14.46 1.65
C GLY A 387 27.98 -13.15 0.92
N ARG A 388 28.44 -12.96 -0.31
CA ARG A 388 28.38 -11.66 -0.99
C ARG A 388 27.32 -11.57 -2.09
N SER A 389 26.92 -12.69 -2.70
CA SER A 389 25.88 -12.70 -3.73
C SER A 389 24.62 -13.35 -3.17
N VAL A 390 23.51 -12.64 -3.25
CA VAL A 390 22.21 -13.12 -2.73
C VAL A 390 21.13 -13.05 -3.81
N VAL A 391 20.21 -14.00 -3.77
CA VAL A 391 18.98 -13.99 -4.56
C VAL A 391 17.80 -13.97 -3.60
N LEU A 392 17.03 -12.89 -3.64
CA LEU A 392 15.85 -12.72 -2.81
C LEU A 392 14.59 -12.78 -3.67
N TYR A 393 13.54 -13.38 -3.13
CA TYR A 393 12.25 -13.50 -3.77
C TYR A 393 11.21 -12.72 -2.97
N VAL A 394 10.55 -11.77 -3.64
CA VAL A 394 9.57 -10.87 -3.02
C VAL A 394 8.27 -10.95 -3.81
N TRP A 395 7.27 -11.62 -3.26
CA TRP A 395 5.94 -11.66 -3.80
C TRP A 395 5.16 -10.40 -3.47
N TYR A 396 4.20 -10.04 -4.31
CA TYR A 396 3.34 -8.90 -4.06
C TYR A 396 2.01 -8.99 -4.79
N ASP A 397 0.92 -8.67 -4.08
CA ASP A 397 -0.37 -8.41 -4.71
C ASP A 397 -0.30 -7.02 -5.37
N ASN A 398 -0.14 -7.00 -6.69
CA ASN A 398 0.05 -5.78 -7.46
C ASN A 398 -1.20 -4.89 -7.54
N GLU A 399 -2.35 -5.35 -7.06
CA GLU A 399 -3.61 -4.59 -6.98
C GLU A 399 -3.98 -4.25 -5.54
N TYR A 400 -4.24 -5.23 -4.69
CA TYR A 400 -4.73 -5.02 -3.32
C TYR A 400 -3.61 -4.54 -2.39
N GLY A 401 -2.47 -5.23 -2.33
CA GLY A 401 -1.32 -4.82 -1.53
C GLY A 401 -0.85 -3.40 -1.87
N TYR A 402 -0.83 -3.08 -3.17
CA TYR A 402 -0.56 -1.73 -3.62
C TYR A 402 -1.64 -0.71 -3.18
N SER A 403 -2.93 -1.05 -3.30
CA SER A 403 -4.02 -0.17 -2.84
C SER A 403 -3.93 0.10 -1.34
N ARG A 404 -3.54 -0.89 -0.53
CA ARG A 404 -3.27 -0.73 0.91
C ARG A 404 -2.14 0.27 1.17
N GLN A 405 -1.07 0.23 0.38
CA GLN A 405 0.03 1.19 0.47
C GLN A 405 -0.43 2.62 0.12
N VAL A 406 -1.22 2.76 -0.94
CA VAL A 406 -1.82 4.06 -1.29
C VAL A 406 -2.63 4.62 -0.12
N ILE A 407 -3.44 3.80 0.56
CA ILE A 407 -4.23 4.24 1.73
C ILE A 407 -3.33 4.62 2.92
N ARG A 408 -2.23 3.87 3.18
CA ARG A 408 -1.28 4.23 4.24
C ARG A 408 -0.63 5.58 3.96
N LEU A 409 -0.17 5.77 2.71
CA LEU A 409 0.40 7.04 2.28
C LEU A 409 -0.62 8.17 2.32
N ALA A 410 -1.86 7.93 1.86
CA ALA A 410 -2.95 8.89 1.90
C ALA A 410 -3.23 9.40 3.32
N LYS A 411 -3.24 8.51 4.33
CA LYS A 411 -3.40 8.89 5.74
C LYS A 411 -2.25 9.74 6.26
N HIS A 412 -1.01 9.40 5.90
CA HIS A 412 0.18 10.17 6.26
C HIS A 412 0.13 11.55 5.60
N TYR A 413 -0.10 11.59 4.30
CA TYR A 413 -0.14 12.81 3.49
C TYR A 413 -1.30 13.75 3.86
N ALA A 414 -2.43 13.20 4.28
CA ALA A 414 -3.56 13.96 4.80
C ALA A 414 -3.38 14.45 6.26
N GLY A 415 -2.33 14.00 6.94
CA GLY A 415 -2.06 14.35 8.35
C GLY A 415 -3.04 13.72 9.34
N VAL A 416 -3.69 12.60 8.99
CA VAL A 416 -4.75 11.97 9.81
C VAL A 416 -4.34 10.59 10.36
N ARG A 417 -3.05 10.22 10.22
CA ARG A 417 -2.56 8.92 10.69
C ARG A 417 -2.59 8.86 12.22
N ARG A 418 -3.19 7.80 12.76
CA ARG A 418 -3.15 7.52 14.21
C ARG A 418 -1.73 7.09 14.63
N PRO A 419 -1.28 7.46 15.83
CA PRO A 419 -0.11 6.85 16.44
C PRO A 419 -0.27 5.34 16.52
N SER A 420 0.80 4.61 16.31
CA SER A 420 0.78 3.14 16.31
C SER A 420 1.90 2.61 17.20
N TYR A 421 1.58 1.59 18.00
CA TYR A 421 2.52 0.78 18.76
C TYR A 421 2.50 -0.62 18.17
N TYR A 422 3.66 -1.01 17.57
CA TYR A 422 3.86 -2.31 16.95
C TYR A 422 5.06 -3.00 17.55
#